data_5015249d70a24d3312c5d7e238459785
#
_entry.id   5015249d70a24d3312c5d7e238459785
#
_cell.length_a   1.000
_cell.length_b   1.000
_cell.length_c   1.000
_cell.angle_alpha   90.00
_cell.angle_beta   90.00
_cell.angle_gamma   90.00
#
_symmetry.space_group_name_H-M   'P 1'
#
loop_
_entity.id
_entity.type
_entity.pdbx_description
1 polymer ?
#
loop_
_entity_poly.entity_id
_entity_poly.type
_entity_poly.pdbx_seq_one_letter_code
_entity_poly.pdbx_strand_id
1 'polypeptide(L)'
;EELVTVNSELQTKIEQMAGMQDDMKNLLDNIRVGTIFLDRNLLIRRFTREATKVYRLLASDLGRPLADIRSDLSGGDPLADAQAVLDSLVPIERELSTPAGAWYLSRIQPYRTVDNVIDGVVLTFTDVTERVHAIATRQARDLAEAVVDAVPEPLVVLDGQLEVRSCNRAFYRECGGSGDDTVGQSVFEVGQRRW
;
A
#
# COMPACT_ATOMS: atom_id res chain seq x y z
N GLU A 1 50.82 15.28 22.97
CA GLU A 1 50.56 13.99 22.33
C GLU A 1 49.14 13.50 22.57
N GLU A 2 48.58 13.54 23.79
CA GLU A 2 47.20 13.14 24.12
C GLU A 2 46.13 13.89 23.32
N LEU A 3 46.27 15.23 23.17
CA LEU A 3 45.32 16.06 22.42
C LEU A 3 45.23 15.72 20.92
N VAL A 4 46.34 15.29 20.32
CA VAL A 4 46.39 14.87 18.91
C VAL A 4 45.69 13.52 18.73
N THR A 5 45.88 12.61 19.67
CA THR A 5 45.26 11.27 19.68
C THR A 5 43.73 11.39 19.84
N VAL A 6 43.26 12.19 20.81
CA VAL A 6 41.83 12.45 21.04
C VAL A 6 41.18 13.13 19.84
N ASN A 7 41.87 14.08 19.20
CA ASN A 7 41.34 14.77 18.02
C ASN A 7 41.23 13.79 16.79
N SER A 8 42.22 12.90 16.64
CA SER A 8 42.19 11.86 15.63
C SER A 8 41.05 10.84 15.87
N GLU A 9 40.83 10.41 17.12
CA GLU A 9 39.71 9.52 17.48
C GLU A 9 38.35 10.16 17.26
N LEU A 10 38.21 11.46 17.63
CA LEU A 10 36.98 12.21 17.37
C LEU A 10 36.69 12.33 15.88
N GLN A 11 37.73 12.60 15.08
CA GLN A 11 37.60 12.72 13.63
C GLN A 11 37.16 11.40 12.99
N THR A 12 37.75 10.28 13.41
CA THR A 12 37.36 8.94 12.96
C THR A 12 35.91 8.61 13.35
N LYS A 13 35.48 8.96 14.56
CA LYS A 13 34.08 8.78 15.00
C LYS A 13 33.11 9.62 14.20
N ILE A 14 33.44 10.89 13.90
CA ILE A 14 32.61 11.77 13.06
C ILE A 14 32.45 11.19 11.65
N GLU A 15 33.54 10.70 11.04
CA GLU A 15 33.49 10.08 9.71
C GLU A 15 32.66 8.79 9.72
N GLN A 16 32.80 7.95 10.75
CA GLN A 16 31.98 6.74 10.91
C GLN A 16 30.47 7.10 11.08
N MET A 17 30.15 8.12 11.89
CA MET A 17 28.78 8.57 12.06
C MET A 17 28.20 9.14 10.77
N ALA A 18 28.97 9.91 10.00
CA ALA A 18 28.55 10.44 8.70
C ALA A 18 28.26 9.30 7.72
N GLY A 19 29.15 8.30 7.63
CA GLY A 19 28.94 7.11 6.79
C GLY A 19 27.68 6.33 7.15
N MET A 20 27.45 6.09 8.45
CA MET A 20 26.21 5.44 8.93
C MET A 20 24.95 6.27 8.59
N GLN A 21 25.02 7.60 8.66
CA GLN A 21 23.90 8.45 8.29
C GLN A 21 23.58 8.38 6.80
N ASP A 22 24.60 8.35 5.95
CA ASP A 22 24.43 8.22 4.51
C ASP A 22 23.89 6.85 4.13
N ASP A 23 24.38 5.78 4.74
CA ASP A 23 23.86 4.43 4.52
C ASP A 23 22.39 4.31 4.96
N MET A 24 22.04 4.87 6.12
CA MET A 24 20.66 4.88 6.60
C MET A 24 19.76 5.68 5.68
N LYS A 25 20.23 6.85 5.19
CA LYS A 25 19.49 7.65 4.23
C LYS A 25 19.26 6.89 2.92
N ASN A 26 20.31 6.27 2.39
CA ASN A 26 20.24 5.48 1.16
C ASN A 26 19.28 4.28 1.31
N LEU A 27 19.31 3.59 2.46
CA LEU A 27 18.36 2.51 2.76
C LEU A 27 16.92 3.01 2.76
N LEU A 28 16.65 4.12 3.47
CA LEU A 28 15.31 4.71 3.57
C LEU A 28 14.81 5.25 2.22
N ASP A 29 15.70 5.83 1.40
CA ASP A 29 15.34 6.37 0.09
C ASP A 29 15.12 5.26 -0.97
N ASN A 30 15.74 4.09 -0.80
CA ASN A 30 15.54 2.93 -1.67
C ASN A 30 14.29 2.10 -1.31
N ILE A 31 13.83 2.17 -0.07
CA ILE A 31 12.56 1.59 0.34
C ILE A 31 11.46 2.56 -0.09
N ARG A 32 10.61 2.16 -1.04
CA ARG A 32 9.47 2.96 -1.53
C ARG A 32 8.37 3.14 -0.48
N VAL A 33 8.76 3.46 0.74
CA VAL A 33 7.87 3.66 1.89
C VAL A 33 8.06 5.09 2.41
N GLY A 34 6.99 5.87 2.37
CA GLY A 34 6.97 7.17 3.02
C GLY A 34 7.09 6.99 4.53
N THR A 35 8.11 7.56 5.17
CA THR A 35 8.31 7.44 6.61
C THR A 35 8.47 8.81 7.24
N ILE A 36 7.77 9.05 8.35
CA ILE A 36 7.87 10.28 9.15
C ILE A 36 8.15 9.87 10.59
N PHE A 37 9.22 10.42 11.18
CA PHE A 37 9.56 10.26 12.58
C PHE A 37 9.12 11.49 13.34
N LEU A 38 8.28 11.30 14.34
CA LEU A 38 7.80 12.35 15.24
C LEU A 38 8.34 12.11 16.64
N ASP A 39 8.61 13.20 17.36
CA ASP A 39 8.91 13.14 18.77
C ASP A 39 7.63 13.01 19.62
N ARG A 40 7.77 13.05 20.96
CA ARG A 40 6.64 12.96 21.91
C ARG A 40 5.64 14.12 21.81
N ASN A 41 6.06 15.24 21.22
CA ASN A 41 5.22 16.40 20.99
C ASN A 41 4.66 16.45 19.58
N LEU A 42 4.81 15.34 18.80
CA LEU A 42 4.43 15.23 17.40
C LEU A 42 5.16 16.24 16.49
N LEU A 43 6.36 16.67 16.88
CA LEU A 43 7.24 17.48 16.05
C LEU A 43 8.02 16.57 15.09
N ILE A 44 8.17 17.03 13.84
CA ILE A 44 8.85 16.29 12.79
C ILE A 44 10.36 16.27 13.08
N ARG A 45 10.90 15.08 13.33
CA ARG A 45 12.34 14.86 13.53
C ARG A 45 13.05 14.52 12.22
N ARG A 46 12.41 13.68 11.42
CA ARG A 46 12.95 13.17 10.17
C ARG A 46 11.83 12.69 9.27
N PHE A 47 12.04 12.71 7.97
CA PHE A 47 11.15 12.08 7.00
C PHE A 47 11.93 11.61 5.77
N THR A 48 11.36 10.66 5.03
CA THR A 48 11.89 10.18 3.75
C THR A 48 11.33 10.99 2.60
N ARG A 49 12.00 10.94 1.46
CA ARG A 49 11.50 11.57 0.23
C ARG A 49 10.12 11.04 -0.17
N GLU A 50 9.87 9.74 -0.01
CA GLU A 50 8.56 9.15 -0.34
C GLU A 50 7.41 9.74 0.51
N ALA A 51 7.69 10.17 1.75
CA ALA A 51 6.69 10.83 2.60
C ALA A 51 6.18 12.16 2.00
N THR A 52 6.96 12.82 1.14
CA THR A 52 6.54 14.07 0.48
C THR A 52 5.43 13.87 -0.55
N LYS A 53 5.15 12.62 -0.96
CA LYS A 53 4.01 12.27 -1.82
C LYS A 53 2.68 12.28 -1.06
N VAL A 54 2.73 12.13 0.26
CA VAL A 54 1.58 12.00 1.15
C VAL A 54 1.33 13.29 1.93
N TYR A 55 2.41 13.91 2.41
CA TYR A 55 2.41 15.19 3.09
C TYR A 55 3.28 16.18 2.31
N ARG A 56 2.87 17.44 2.25
CA ARG A 56 3.63 18.51 1.56
C ARG A 56 4.82 18.97 2.40
N LEU A 57 5.74 18.06 2.66
CA LEU A 57 6.92 18.28 3.51
C LEU A 57 8.06 18.96 2.75
N LEU A 58 8.69 19.90 3.41
CA LEU A 58 9.92 20.57 3.00
C LEU A 58 11.01 20.35 4.05
N ALA A 59 12.27 20.46 3.67
CA ALA A 59 13.39 20.32 4.61
C ALA A 59 13.33 21.34 5.76
N SER A 60 12.70 22.50 5.55
CA SER A 60 12.47 23.53 6.56
C SER A 60 11.42 23.15 7.61
N ASP A 61 10.65 22.07 7.39
CA ASP A 61 9.60 21.66 8.31
C ASP A 61 10.10 20.76 9.44
N LEU A 62 11.40 20.45 9.47
CA LEU A 62 12.02 19.77 10.60
C LEU A 62 11.85 20.61 11.88
N GLY A 63 11.42 19.96 12.95
CA GLY A 63 11.11 20.59 14.24
C GLY A 63 9.74 21.26 14.32
N ARG A 64 8.95 21.27 13.24
CA ARG A 64 7.58 21.80 13.24
C ARG A 64 6.57 20.71 13.61
N PRO A 65 5.41 21.08 14.17
CA PRO A 65 4.31 20.16 14.39
C PRO A 65 3.80 19.56 13.06
N LEU A 66 3.56 18.25 13.02
CA LEU A 66 2.95 17.62 11.84
C LEU A 66 1.55 18.20 11.54
N ALA A 67 0.86 18.69 12.56
CA ALA A 67 -0.45 19.35 12.42
C ALA A 67 -0.45 20.56 11.47
N ASP A 68 0.70 21.25 11.36
CA ASP A 68 0.85 22.42 10.49
C ASP A 68 1.06 22.04 9.01
N ILE A 69 1.33 20.77 8.74
CA ILE A 69 1.66 20.28 7.40
C ILE A 69 0.41 19.73 6.72
N ARG A 70 0.16 20.23 5.52
CA ARG A 70 -0.98 19.79 4.74
C ARG A 70 -0.78 18.38 4.20
N SER A 71 -1.81 17.56 4.39
CA SER A 71 -1.94 16.24 3.79
C SER A 71 -3.16 16.19 2.88
N ASP A 72 -3.07 15.46 1.79
CA ASP A 72 -4.20 15.18 0.89
C ASP A 72 -4.85 13.81 1.20
N LEU A 73 -4.55 13.21 2.36
CA LEU A 73 -5.12 11.93 2.80
C LEU A 73 -6.58 12.07 3.25
N SER A 74 -7.36 11.05 2.93
CA SER A 74 -8.76 10.88 3.32
C SER A 74 -8.97 9.47 3.89
N GLY A 75 -9.99 9.29 4.73
CA GLY A 75 -10.33 8.00 5.33
C GLY A 75 -9.78 7.79 6.74
N GLY A 76 -9.11 8.80 7.32
CA GLY A 76 -8.60 8.78 8.69
C GLY A 76 -7.86 10.04 9.04
N ASP A 77 -7.42 10.12 10.29
CA ASP A 77 -6.58 11.20 10.81
C ASP A 77 -5.29 10.61 11.39
N PRO A 78 -4.18 10.58 10.59
CA PRO A 78 -2.91 10.04 11.06
C PRO A 78 -2.33 10.78 12.27
N LEU A 79 -2.70 12.05 12.49
CA LEU A 79 -2.23 12.81 13.64
C LEU A 79 -2.94 12.37 14.92
N ALA A 80 -4.26 12.19 14.87
CA ALA A 80 -5.03 11.64 15.99
C ALA A 80 -4.59 10.20 16.30
N ASP A 81 -4.34 9.39 15.28
CA ASP A 81 -3.83 8.03 15.43
C ASP A 81 -2.41 8.05 16.05
N ALA A 82 -1.53 8.99 15.68
CA ALA A 82 -0.21 9.14 16.27
C ALA A 82 -0.27 9.48 17.76
N GLN A 83 -1.18 10.37 18.16
CA GLN A 83 -1.42 10.67 19.57
C GLN A 83 -1.94 9.44 20.33
N ALA A 84 -2.90 8.71 19.75
CA ALA A 84 -3.44 7.49 20.36
C ALA A 84 -2.36 6.40 20.54
N VAL A 85 -1.41 6.30 19.59
CA VAL A 85 -0.27 5.37 19.70
C VAL A 85 0.70 5.80 20.80
N LEU A 86 0.95 7.12 20.97
CA LEU A 86 1.77 7.62 22.09
C LEU A 86 1.15 7.29 23.45
N ASP A 87 -0.18 7.41 23.55
CA ASP A 87 -0.90 7.22 24.81
C ASP A 87 -1.06 5.71 25.15
N SER A 88 -1.34 4.88 24.17
CA SER A 88 -1.63 3.45 24.35
C SER A 88 -0.45 2.52 24.12
N LEU A 89 0.56 2.97 23.37
CA LEU A 89 1.69 2.19 22.87
C LEU A 89 1.27 1.01 21.95
N VAL A 90 0.04 1.02 21.48
CA VAL A 90 -0.50 0.00 20.57
C VAL A 90 -0.41 0.53 19.14
N PRO A 91 0.24 -0.20 18.20
CA PRO A 91 0.32 0.20 16.81
C PRO A 91 -1.07 0.33 16.18
N ILE A 92 -1.24 1.32 15.31
CA ILE A 92 -2.45 1.53 14.53
C ILE A 92 -2.13 1.36 13.05
N GLU A 93 -3.02 0.68 12.32
CA GLU A 93 -2.91 0.49 10.88
C GLU A 93 -4.24 0.86 10.22
N ARG A 94 -4.17 1.65 9.13
CA ARG A 94 -5.34 2.08 8.35
C ARG A 94 -5.01 2.18 6.87
N GLU A 95 -5.99 1.87 6.03
CA GLU A 95 -5.93 2.22 4.62
C GLU A 95 -6.50 3.62 4.42
N LEU A 96 -5.73 4.47 3.76
CA LEU A 96 -6.05 5.87 3.47
C LEU A 96 -6.03 6.09 1.97
N SER A 97 -6.87 6.96 1.47
CA SER A 97 -6.91 7.30 0.06
C SER A 97 -6.58 8.78 -0.18
N THR A 98 -6.23 9.11 -1.41
CA THR A 98 -6.08 10.49 -1.86
C THR A 98 -7.16 10.84 -2.90
N PRO A 99 -7.50 12.12 -3.09
CA PRO A 99 -8.40 12.55 -4.15
C PRO A 99 -7.93 12.17 -5.56
N ALA A 100 -6.62 11.94 -5.73
CA ALA A 100 -6.02 11.47 -6.98
C ALA A 100 -6.21 9.96 -7.24
N GLY A 101 -6.86 9.23 -6.31
CA GLY A 101 -7.14 7.79 -6.43
C GLY A 101 -6.02 6.87 -5.96
N ALA A 102 -4.94 7.40 -5.39
CA ALA A 102 -3.91 6.58 -4.76
C ALA A 102 -4.36 6.09 -3.38
N TRP A 103 -3.92 4.87 -3.03
CA TRP A 103 -4.19 4.23 -1.75
C TRP A 103 -2.90 3.97 -0.99
N TYR A 104 -2.90 4.32 0.29
CA TYR A 104 -1.76 4.13 1.17
C TYR A 104 -2.16 3.32 2.41
N LEU A 105 -1.36 2.30 2.73
CA LEU A 105 -1.42 1.65 4.03
C LEU A 105 -0.60 2.48 5.00
N SER A 106 -1.27 3.18 5.91
CA SER A 106 -0.66 3.93 7.01
C SER A 106 -0.47 3.00 8.19
N ARG A 107 0.75 2.90 8.70
CA ARG A 107 1.06 2.20 9.96
C ARG A 107 1.80 3.14 10.88
N ILE A 108 1.30 3.28 12.09
CA ILE A 108 1.87 4.13 13.13
C ILE A 108 2.31 3.25 14.29
N GLN A 109 3.57 3.40 14.68
CA GLN A 109 4.19 2.57 15.72
C GLN A 109 4.97 3.43 16.71
N PRO A 110 5.04 3.04 18.00
CA PRO A 110 5.90 3.73 18.96
C PRO A 110 7.37 3.57 18.56
N TYR A 111 8.11 4.67 18.59
CA TYR A 111 9.55 4.66 18.39
C TYR A 111 10.26 4.50 19.73
N ARG A 112 11.11 3.47 19.82
CA ARG A 112 11.91 3.18 21.01
C ARG A 112 13.39 3.45 20.76
N THR A 113 14.04 4.05 21.75
CA THR A 113 15.50 4.15 21.78
C THR A 113 16.14 2.81 22.13
N VAL A 114 17.48 2.74 22.00
CA VAL A 114 18.28 1.56 22.39
C VAL A 114 18.04 1.18 23.86
N ASP A 115 17.81 2.17 24.72
CA ASP A 115 17.52 1.99 26.15
C ASP A 115 16.04 1.62 26.42
N ASN A 116 15.29 1.24 25.38
CA ASN A 116 13.87 0.87 25.44
C ASN A 116 12.94 1.98 25.98
N VAL A 117 13.33 3.23 25.81
CA VAL A 117 12.52 4.40 26.16
C VAL A 117 11.72 4.84 24.94
N ILE A 118 10.42 5.10 25.11
CA ILE A 118 9.59 5.67 24.04
C ILE A 118 10.04 7.13 23.82
N ASP A 119 10.45 7.42 22.59
CA ASP A 119 10.96 8.75 22.22
C ASP A 119 10.09 9.45 21.15
N GLY A 120 9.01 8.79 20.74
CA GLY A 120 8.06 9.33 19.78
C GLY A 120 7.33 8.23 19.03
N VAL A 121 6.90 8.52 17.81
CA VAL A 121 6.22 7.58 16.90
C VAL A 121 6.83 7.63 15.52
N VAL A 122 6.71 6.52 14.80
CA VAL A 122 7.04 6.41 13.39
C VAL A 122 5.77 6.15 12.60
N LEU A 123 5.51 7.01 11.63
CA LEU A 123 4.44 6.84 10.65
C LEU A 123 5.07 6.30 9.37
N THR A 124 4.50 5.22 8.83
CA THR A 124 4.89 4.68 7.53
C THR A 124 3.69 4.68 6.59
N PHE A 125 3.94 4.99 5.32
CA PHE A 125 2.94 5.03 4.26
C PHE A 125 3.43 4.18 3.11
N THR A 126 2.79 3.04 2.90
CA THR A 126 3.09 2.13 1.80
C THR A 126 2.05 2.31 0.71
N ASP A 127 2.47 2.57 -0.53
CA ASP A 127 1.56 2.63 -1.66
C ASP A 127 0.98 1.22 -1.93
N VAL A 128 -0.33 1.10 -1.84
CA VAL A 128 -1.08 -0.15 -2.05
C VAL A 128 -2.11 -0.01 -3.17
N THR A 129 -1.98 1.02 -4.00
CA THR A 129 -2.93 1.36 -5.07
C THR A 129 -3.16 0.20 -6.02
N GLU A 130 -2.08 -0.42 -6.54
CA GLU A 130 -2.19 -1.57 -7.44
C GLU A 130 -2.87 -2.75 -6.78
N ARG A 131 -2.56 -3.02 -5.51
CA ARG A 131 -3.19 -4.11 -4.75
C ARG A 131 -4.70 -3.89 -4.57
N VAL A 132 -5.10 -2.68 -4.19
CA VAL A 132 -6.53 -2.33 -4.00
C VAL A 132 -7.29 -2.44 -5.33
N HIS A 133 -6.73 -1.92 -6.41
CA HIS A 133 -7.35 -2.00 -7.73
C HIS A 133 -7.45 -3.45 -8.24
N ALA A 134 -6.42 -4.27 -8.04
CA ALA A 134 -6.45 -5.67 -8.42
C ALA A 134 -7.54 -6.45 -7.66
N ILE A 135 -7.68 -6.20 -6.36
CA ILE A 135 -8.74 -6.81 -5.54
C ILE A 135 -10.11 -6.37 -6.03
N ALA A 136 -10.33 -5.06 -6.25
CA ALA A 136 -11.60 -4.52 -6.72
C ALA A 136 -11.99 -5.09 -8.10
N THR A 137 -11.02 -5.19 -9.02
CA THR A 137 -11.24 -5.77 -10.35
C THR A 137 -11.64 -7.24 -10.26
N ARG A 138 -10.95 -8.00 -9.40
CA ARG A 138 -11.28 -9.41 -9.17
C ARG A 138 -12.67 -9.57 -8.57
N GLN A 139 -13.02 -8.81 -7.56
CA GLN A 139 -14.35 -8.84 -6.95
C GLN A 139 -15.47 -8.48 -7.93
N ALA A 140 -15.25 -7.45 -8.77
CA ALA A 140 -16.21 -7.08 -9.82
C ALA A 140 -16.41 -8.21 -10.84
N ARG A 141 -15.34 -8.87 -11.24
CA ARG A 141 -15.41 -10.03 -12.12
C ARG A 141 -16.16 -11.20 -11.48
N ASP A 142 -15.79 -11.57 -10.25
CA ASP A 142 -16.41 -12.69 -9.53
C ASP A 142 -17.91 -12.45 -9.32
N LEU A 143 -18.29 -11.18 -9.02
CA LEU A 143 -19.70 -10.80 -8.92
C LEU A 143 -20.43 -10.91 -10.25
N ALA A 144 -19.82 -10.43 -11.35
CA ALA A 144 -20.42 -10.53 -12.68
C ALA A 144 -20.62 -12.01 -13.10
N GLU A 145 -19.63 -12.86 -12.84
CA GLU A 145 -19.74 -14.30 -13.09
C GLU A 145 -20.86 -14.94 -12.24
N ALA A 146 -20.95 -14.60 -10.96
CA ALA A 146 -21.99 -15.10 -10.07
C ALA A 146 -23.41 -14.67 -10.50
N VAL A 147 -23.57 -13.43 -10.99
CA VAL A 147 -24.85 -12.94 -11.52
C VAL A 147 -25.27 -13.69 -12.78
N VAL A 148 -24.32 -13.94 -13.70
CA VAL A 148 -24.57 -14.71 -14.92
C VAL A 148 -24.93 -16.16 -14.59
N ASP A 149 -24.24 -16.77 -13.64
CA ASP A 149 -24.51 -18.14 -13.20
C ASP A 149 -25.82 -18.31 -12.43
N ALA A 150 -26.35 -17.25 -11.83
CA ALA A 150 -27.64 -17.27 -11.15
C ALA A 150 -28.83 -17.30 -12.12
N VAL A 151 -28.62 -16.96 -13.40
CA VAL A 151 -29.68 -17.02 -14.41
C VAL A 151 -30.01 -18.49 -14.71
N PRO A 152 -31.29 -18.91 -14.56
CA PRO A 152 -31.67 -20.30 -14.74
C PRO A 152 -31.69 -20.76 -16.23
N GLU A 153 -31.82 -19.80 -17.14
CA GLU A 153 -31.78 -20.08 -18.58
C GLU A 153 -30.35 -20.26 -19.08
N PRO A 154 -30.12 -21.14 -20.06
CA PRO A 154 -28.82 -21.29 -20.71
C PRO A 154 -28.37 -19.99 -21.38
N LEU A 155 -27.22 -19.48 -20.98
CA LEU A 155 -26.60 -18.29 -21.58
C LEU A 155 -25.25 -18.64 -22.16
N VAL A 156 -24.99 -18.14 -23.37
CA VAL A 156 -23.70 -18.21 -24.04
C VAL A 156 -23.32 -16.81 -24.55
N VAL A 157 -22.11 -16.44 -24.33
CA VAL A 157 -21.52 -15.18 -24.83
C VAL A 157 -20.58 -15.55 -25.98
N LEU A 158 -20.78 -14.92 -27.14
CA LEU A 158 -19.98 -15.15 -28.33
C LEU A 158 -19.13 -13.92 -28.64
N ASP A 159 -17.99 -14.11 -29.27
CA ASP A 159 -17.21 -13.04 -29.87
C ASP A 159 -17.65 -12.70 -31.30
N GLY A 160 -16.90 -11.80 -31.97
CA GLY A 160 -17.20 -11.35 -33.33
C GLY A 160 -17.02 -12.43 -34.41
N GLN A 161 -16.37 -13.57 -34.11
CA GLN A 161 -16.18 -14.73 -34.96
C GLN A 161 -17.17 -15.87 -34.64
N LEU A 162 -18.13 -15.63 -33.73
CA LEU A 162 -19.07 -16.62 -33.21
C LEU A 162 -18.40 -17.76 -32.43
N GLU A 163 -17.25 -17.49 -31.85
CA GLU A 163 -16.60 -18.38 -30.89
C GLU A 163 -17.14 -18.14 -29.48
N VAL A 164 -17.26 -19.21 -28.71
CA VAL A 164 -17.76 -19.17 -27.35
C VAL A 164 -16.74 -18.50 -26.44
N ARG A 165 -17.12 -17.38 -25.86
CA ARG A 165 -16.29 -16.64 -24.89
C ARG A 165 -16.57 -17.02 -23.44
N SER A 166 -17.83 -17.26 -23.13
CA SER A 166 -18.25 -17.77 -21.81
C SER A 166 -19.65 -18.37 -21.90
N CYS A 167 -19.96 -19.25 -20.95
CA CYS A 167 -21.29 -19.86 -20.77
C CYS A 167 -21.63 -19.85 -19.29
N ASN A 168 -22.92 -19.77 -18.96
CA ASN A 168 -23.35 -19.94 -17.59
C ASN A 168 -23.53 -21.41 -17.19
N ARG A 169 -23.72 -21.67 -15.91
CA ARG A 169 -23.91 -23.00 -15.35
C ARG A 169 -25.14 -23.72 -15.92
N ALA A 170 -26.20 -22.99 -16.29
CA ALA A 170 -27.39 -23.54 -16.88
C ALA A 170 -27.09 -24.11 -18.28
N PHE A 171 -26.26 -23.44 -19.07
CA PHE A 171 -25.84 -23.92 -20.39
C PHE A 171 -25.13 -25.27 -20.30
N TYR A 172 -24.17 -25.41 -19.36
CA TYR A 172 -23.46 -26.68 -19.19
C TYR A 172 -24.37 -27.84 -18.71
N ARG A 173 -25.40 -27.53 -17.92
CA ARG A 173 -26.40 -28.53 -17.49
C ARG A 173 -27.24 -29.07 -18.64
N GLU A 174 -27.60 -28.21 -19.59
CA GLU A 174 -28.47 -28.59 -20.70
C GLU A 174 -27.71 -29.14 -21.92
N CYS A 175 -26.59 -28.50 -22.25
CA CYS A 175 -25.84 -28.83 -23.47
C CYS A 175 -24.76 -29.90 -23.23
N GLY A 176 -24.39 -30.13 -21.95
CA GLY A 176 -23.26 -30.95 -21.58
C GLY A 176 -21.92 -30.27 -21.87
N GLY A 177 -20.83 -30.84 -21.41
CA GLY A 177 -19.48 -30.31 -21.58
C GLY A 177 -18.94 -29.61 -20.29
N SER A 178 -17.70 -29.17 -20.38
CA SER A 178 -17.02 -28.40 -19.34
C SER A 178 -16.53 -27.05 -19.90
N GLY A 179 -16.18 -26.12 -19.02
CA GLY A 179 -15.66 -24.82 -19.46
C GLY A 179 -14.43 -24.92 -20.34
N ASP A 180 -13.54 -25.86 -20.03
CA ASP A 180 -12.29 -26.08 -20.77
C ASP A 180 -12.50 -26.61 -22.16
N ASP A 181 -13.60 -27.38 -22.40
CA ASP A 181 -13.93 -27.99 -23.69
C ASP A 181 -14.83 -27.11 -24.57
N THR A 182 -15.37 -26.02 -24.03
CA THR A 182 -16.40 -25.19 -24.68
C THR A 182 -15.89 -23.83 -25.10
N VAL A 183 -15.09 -23.21 -24.27
CA VAL A 183 -14.55 -21.87 -24.51
C VAL A 183 -13.53 -21.90 -25.65
N GLY A 184 -13.66 -20.95 -26.59
CA GLY A 184 -12.81 -20.86 -27.78
C GLY A 184 -13.26 -21.75 -28.94
N GLN A 185 -14.36 -22.53 -28.79
CA GLN A 185 -14.94 -23.28 -29.88
C GLN A 185 -16.04 -22.48 -30.59
N SER A 186 -16.25 -22.79 -31.87
CA SER A 186 -17.38 -22.23 -32.61
C SER A 186 -18.69 -22.66 -31.97
N VAL A 187 -19.65 -21.73 -31.82
CA VAL A 187 -20.98 -22.06 -31.28
C VAL A 187 -21.67 -23.20 -32.04
N PHE A 188 -21.38 -23.38 -33.32
CA PHE A 188 -21.94 -24.44 -34.14
C PHE A 188 -21.38 -25.84 -33.83
N GLU A 189 -20.26 -25.93 -33.14
CA GLU A 189 -19.62 -27.18 -32.73
C GLU A 189 -19.98 -27.56 -31.29
N VAL A 190 -20.36 -26.59 -30.51
CA VAL A 190 -20.74 -26.76 -29.10
C VAL A 190 -22.18 -27.29 -29.02
N GLY A 191 -22.44 -28.28 -28.18
CA GLY A 191 -23.78 -28.80 -27.94
C GLY A 191 -24.25 -29.85 -29.00
N GLN A 192 -23.30 -30.55 -29.60
CA GLN A 192 -23.60 -31.69 -30.54
C GLN A 192 -24.54 -31.30 -31.69
N ARG A 193 -24.38 -30.11 -32.26
CA ARG A 193 -25.20 -29.59 -33.39
C ARG A 193 -26.71 -29.49 -33.09
N ARG A 194 -27.08 -29.18 -31.89
CA ARG A 194 -28.50 -29.01 -31.50
C ARG A 194 -29.09 -27.64 -31.85
N TRP A 195 -28.35 -26.81 -32.59
CA TRP A 195 -28.76 -25.45 -33.01
C TRP A 195 -29.10 -25.44 -34.50
#